data_9ada6c211a53eb964b438d75dbf360ca
#
_entry.id   9ada6c211a53eb964b438d75dbf360ca
#
_cell.length_a   1.000
_cell.length_b   1.000
_cell.length_c   1.000
_cell.angle_alpha   90.00
_cell.angle_beta   90.00
_cell.angle_gamma   90.00
#
_symmetry.space_group_name_H-M   'P 1'
#
loop_
_entity.id
_entity.type
_entity.pdbx_description
1 polymer ?
#
loop_
_entity_poly.entity_id
_entity_poly.type
_entity_poly.pdbx_seq_one_letter_code
_entity_poly.pdbx_strand_id
1 'polypeptide(L)'
;LGPLGAGKSSLAYAVNKKFSLPRLNLDEVCRSSVDGSYYPQEKQFATLEVFLNSHSEWVAEGCQRHLYEKMRPDVIIDMRINRWVAMWRFTLRFFKAKKLIGKQIDKDLPVQAYHYRKITLRKIRDYDIIGQEINAELADFLVSVRVPVLKCRGYKDYEKIFAYIRQQRQCDEA
;
A
#
# COMPACT_ATOMS: atom_id res chain seq x y z
N LEU A 1 1.13 0.93 6.15
CA LEU A 1 2.46 0.40 5.82
C LEU A 1 2.52 -1.10 6.07
N GLY A 2 3.61 -1.79 5.66
CA GLY A 2 3.80 -3.22 5.93
C GLY A 2 4.39 -4.00 4.75
N PRO A 3 4.78 -5.28 4.95
CA PRO A 3 5.47 -6.09 3.96
C PRO A 3 4.59 -6.44 2.75
N LEU A 4 5.19 -7.05 1.74
CA LEU A 4 4.48 -7.57 0.58
C LEU A 4 3.44 -8.63 1.01
N GLY A 5 2.25 -8.59 0.42
CA GLY A 5 1.17 -9.54 0.76
C GLY A 5 0.45 -9.26 2.08
N ALA A 6 0.84 -8.25 2.87
CA ALA A 6 0.23 -7.92 4.15
C ALA A 6 -1.26 -7.53 4.06
N GLY A 7 -1.74 -7.11 2.90
CA GLY A 7 -3.13 -6.70 2.71
C GLY A 7 -3.35 -5.20 2.81
N LYS A 8 -2.31 -4.38 2.63
CA LYS A 8 -2.37 -2.91 2.65
C LYS A 8 -3.48 -2.36 1.77
N SER A 9 -3.50 -2.75 0.50
CA SER A 9 -4.53 -2.29 -0.47
C SER A 9 -5.94 -2.71 -0.06
N SER A 10 -6.10 -3.89 0.57
CA SER A 10 -7.41 -4.34 1.07
C SER A 10 -7.90 -3.48 2.23
N LEU A 11 -7.00 -3.12 3.17
CA LEU A 11 -7.35 -2.24 4.27
C LEU A 11 -7.63 -0.82 3.78
N ALA A 12 -6.75 -0.27 2.93
CA ALA A 12 -6.95 1.06 2.35
C ALA A 12 -8.29 1.17 1.59
N TYR A 13 -8.65 0.13 0.82
CA TYR A 13 -9.95 0.05 0.17
C TYR A 13 -11.11 -0.01 1.17
N ALA A 14 -10.98 -0.77 2.26
CA ALA A 14 -12.01 -0.86 3.30
C ALA A 14 -12.19 0.47 4.03
N VAL A 15 -11.11 1.19 4.32
CA VAL A 15 -11.14 2.54 4.90
C VAL A 15 -11.79 3.54 3.92
N ASN A 16 -11.34 3.55 2.66
CA ASN A 16 -11.94 4.38 1.61
C ASN A 16 -13.45 4.16 1.52
N LYS A 17 -13.89 2.90 1.43
CA LYS A 17 -15.32 2.55 1.31
C LYS A 17 -16.12 2.94 2.55
N LYS A 18 -15.55 2.78 3.77
CA LYS A 18 -16.28 3.02 5.01
C LYS A 18 -16.38 4.50 5.37
N PHE A 19 -15.36 5.28 5.05
CA PHE A 19 -15.25 6.69 5.44
C PHE A 19 -15.29 7.66 4.26
N SER A 20 -15.43 7.16 3.04
CA SER A 20 -15.41 7.95 1.79
C SER A 20 -14.12 8.76 1.60
N LEU A 21 -13.00 8.29 2.20
CA LEU A 21 -11.72 8.97 2.10
C LEU A 21 -11.07 8.73 0.73
N PRO A 22 -10.58 9.74 0.04
CA PRO A 22 -9.77 9.59 -1.17
C PRO A 22 -8.58 8.64 -0.92
N ARG A 23 -8.35 7.70 -1.84
CA ARG A 23 -7.27 6.72 -1.72
C ARG A 23 -6.13 7.01 -2.69
N LEU A 24 -4.92 7.07 -2.16
CA LEU A 24 -3.69 7.17 -2.94
C LEU A 24 -2.92 5.85 -2.91
N ASN A 25 -2.63 5.32 -4.09
CA ASN A 25 -1.71 4.19 -4.25
C ASN A 25 -0.32 4.72 -4.63
N LEU A 26 0.64 4.63 -3.73
CA LEU A 26 2.00 5.15 -3.95
C LEU A 26 2.76 4.41 -5.05
N ASP A 27 2.41 3.15 -5.32
CA ASP A 27 3.00 2.43 -6.45
C ASP A 27 2.53 3.01 -7.80
N GLU A 28 1.31 3.55 -7.88
CA GLU A 28 0.79 4.24 -9.06
C GLU A 28 1.37 5.65 -9.20
N VAL A 29 1.63 6.34 -8.11
CA VAL A 29 2.36 7.63 -8.11
C VAL A 29 3.77 7.46 -8.69
N CYS A 30 4.43 6.34 -8.36
CA CYS A 30 5.81 6.11 -8.76
C CYS A 30 5.97 5.52 -10.15
N ARG A 31 4.94 4.88 -10.71
CA ARG A 31 5.08 4.07 -11.93
C ARG A 31 4.06 4.42 -13.00
N SER A 32 4.53 4.40 -14.23
CA SER A 32 3.67 4.46 -15.42
C SER A 32 2.74 3.24 -15.48
N SER A 33 1.45 3.49 -15.69
CA SER A 33 0.46 2.43 -15.95
C SER A 33 0.64 1.77 -17.32
N VAL A 34 1.35 2.42 -18.24
CA VAL A 34 1.53 1.95 -19.63
C VAL A 34 2.61 0.88 -19.73
N ASP A 35 3.78 1.14 -19.17
CA ASP A 35 4.96 0.28 -19.30
C ASP A 35 5.56 -0.16 -17.96
N GLY A 36 5.05 0.37 -16.84
CA GLY A 36 5.53 0.08 -15.49
C GLY A 36 6.88 0.70 -15.15
N SER A 37 7.41 1.58 -16.02
CA SER A 37 8.62 2.33 -15.74
C SER A 37 8.43 3.29 -14.56
N TYR A 38 9.52 3.57 -13.84
CA TYR A 38 9.46 4.59 -12.79
C TYR A 38 9.44 5.99 -13.41
N TYR A 39 8.55 6.83 -12.90
CA TYR A 39 8.59 8.25 -13.19
C TYR A 39 9.82 8.92 -12.56
N PRO A 40 10.33 10.02 -13.13
CA PRO A 40 11.30 10.87 -12.45
C PRO A 40 10.79 11.31 -11.09
N GLN A 41 11.69 11.47 -10.13
CA GLN A 41 11.33 11.77 -8.74
C GLN A 41 10.54 13.08 -8.60
N GLU A 42 10.87 14.09 -9.40
CA GLU A 42 10.16 15.35 -9.46
C GLU A 42 8.69 15.16 -9.83
N LYS A 43 8.41 14.30 -10.80
CA LYS A 43 7.03 13.98 -11.20
C LYS A 43 6.28 13.22 -10.10
N GLN A 44 6.96 12.32 -9.40
CA GLN A 44 6.37 11.59 -8.27
C GLN A 44 5.97 12.56 -7.14
N PHE A 45 6.86 13.50 -6.80
CA PHE A 45 6.59 14.53 -5.78
C PHE A 45 5.47 15.47 -6.21
N ALA A 46 5.51 15.96 -7.45
CA ALA A 46 4.45 16.83 -7.95
C ALA A 46 3.08 16.15 -7.93
N THR A 47 3.01 14.86 -8.31
CA THR A 47 1.76 14.09 -8.26
C THR A 47 1.27 13.92 -6.81
N LEU A 48 2.17 13.65 -5.87
CA LEU A 48 1.85 13.54 -4.46
C LEU A 48 1.33 14.87 -3.90
N GLU A 49 2.00 15.98 -4.18
CA GLU A 49 1.62 17.32 -3.72
C GLU A 49 0.25 17.74 -4.24
N VAL A 50 -0.04 17.49 -5.51
CA VAL A 50 -1.37 17.76 -6.10
C VAL A 50 -2.44 16.98 -5.33
N PHE A 51 -2.20 15.71 -5.02
CA PHE A 51 -3.16 14.90 -4.26
C PHE A 51 -3.34 15.44 -2.84
N LEU A 52 -2.27 15.72 -2.10
CA LEU A 52 -2.33 16.21 -0.73
C LEU A 52 -2.99 17.59 -0.62
N ASN A 53 -2.74 18.48 -1.58
CA ASN A 53 -3.34 19.81 -1.61
C ASN A 53 -4.84 19.78 -2.00
N SER A 54 -5.26 18.74 -2.70
CA SER A 54 -6.66 18.58 -3.13
C SER A 54 -7.55 17.89 -2.10
N HIS A 55 -6.97 17.31 -1.05
CA HIS A 55 -7.72 16.51 -0.10
C HIS A 55 -7.24 16.78 1.34
N SER A 56 -8.10 17.27 2.18
CA SER A 56 -7.83 17.47 3.62
C SER A 56 -7.74 16.16 4.39
N GLU A 57 -8.50 15.16 3.98
CA GLU A 57 -8.48 13.80 4.53
C GLU A 57 -8.19 12.79 3.43
N TRP A 58 -7.39 11.78 3.73
CA TRP A 58 -7.01 10.77 2.74
C TRP A 58 -6.52 9.47 3.38
N VAL A 59 -6.46 8.41 2.59
CA VAL A 59 -5.78 7.17 2.93
C VAL A 59 -4.77 6.84 1.84
N ALA A 60 -3.52 6.57 2.23
CA ALA A 60 -2.48 6.18 1.30
C ALA A 60 -1.91 4.78 1.63
N GLU A 61 -1.51 4.05 0.59
CA GLU A 61 -0.90 2.74 0.74
C GLU A 61 0.23 2.53 -0.28
N GLY A 62 1.20 1.72 0.07
CA GLY A 62 2.36 1.42 -0.78
C GLY A 62 3.62 1.21 0.04
N CYS A 63 4.77 0.98 -0.64
CA CYS A 63 6.07 0.78 -0.02
C CYS A 63 7.10 1.72 -0.68
N GLN A 64 6.84 3.03 -0.67
CA GLN A 64 7.68 4.04 -1.32
C GLN A 64 8.21 5.01 -0.25
N ARG A 65 9.31 4.62 0.43
CA ARG A 65 9.86 5.34 1.59
C ARG A 65 10.09 6.82 1.33
N HIS A 66 10.69 7.17 0.18
CA HIS A 66 11.01 8.55 -0.17
C HIS A 66 9.78 9.48 -0.26
N LEU A 67 8.56 8.90 -0.39
CA LEU A 67 7.32 9.67 -0.36
C LEU A 67 6.77 9.83 1.06
N TYR A 68 7.07 8.91 2.00
CA TYR A 68 6.52 8.98 3.35
C TYR A 68 6.91 10.25 4.10
N GLU A 69 8.14 10.73 3.91
CA GLU A 69 8.66 11.94 4.55
C GLU A 69 7.91 13.21 4.12
N LYS A 70 7.28 13.18 2.93
CA LYS A 70 6.47 14.29 2.40
C LYS A 70 5.01 14.26 2.86
N MET A 71 4.52 13.12 3.35
CA MET A 71 3.07 12.88 3.55
C MET A 71 2.65 13.30 4.93
N ARG A 72 3.14 13.72 5.87
CA ARG A 72 2.67 14.15 7.21
C ARG A 72 1.33 13.50 7.63
N PRO A 73 1.25 12.18 7.77
CA PRO A 73 0.02 11.49 8.18
C PRO A 73 -0.26 11.74 9.68
N ASP A 74 -1.54 11.79 10.07
CA ASP A 74 -1.96 11.87 11.48
C ASP A 74 -1.87 10.52 12.19
N VAL A 75 -1.96 9.43 11.43
CA VAL A 75 -1.85 8.06 11.94
C VAL A 75 -1.20 7.13 10.92
N ILE A 76 -0.39 6.22 11.41
CA ILE A 76 0.21 5.16 10.60
C ILE A 76 -0.37 3.81 11.01
N ILE A 77 -0.78 3.01 10.04
CA ILE A 77 -1.21 1.63 10.26
C ILE A 77 -0.09 0.71 9.81
N ASP A 78 0.55 0.04 10.77
CA ASP A 78 1.59 -0.95 10.53
C ASP A 78 0.98 -2.35 10.41
N MET A 79 0.95 -2.87 9.19
CA MET A 79 0.37 -4.19 8.90
C MET A 79 1.41 -5.29 9.07
N ARG A 80 1.23 -6.13 10.07
CA ARG A 80 2.09 -7.28 10.38
C ARG A 80 1.31 -8.57 10.27
N ILE A 81 1.60 -9.39 9.29
CA ILE A 81 1.02 -10.72 9.14
C ILE A 81 2.10 -11.78 9.13
N ASN A 82 1.68 -13.02 9.42
CA ASN A 82 2.57 -14.17 9.33
C ASN A 82 3.17 -14.27 7.91
N ARG A 83 4.49 -14.48 7.82
CA ARG A 83 5.22 -14.55 6.56
C ARG A 83 4.66 -15.59 5.59
N TRP A 84 4.25 -16.76 6.10
CA TRP A 84 3.68 -17.82 5.28
C TRP A 84 2.33 -17.44 4.67
N VAL A 85 1.51 -16.71 5.44
CA VAL A 85 0.24 -16.17 4.95
C VAL A 85 0.49 -15.11 3.87
N ALA A 86 1.48 -14.24 4.08
CA ALA A 86 1.85 -13.23 3.08
C ALA A 86 2.36 -13.88 1.80
N MET A 87 3.27 -14.84 1.91
CA MET A 87 3.82 -15.59 0.79
C MET A 87 2.74 -16.38 0.04
N TRP A 88 1.83 -17.04 0.75
CA TRP A 88 0.68 -17.74 0.16
C TRP A 88 -0.22 -16.80 -0.63
N ARG A 89 -0.60 -15.66 -0.04
CA ARG A 89 -1.40 -14.64 -0.73
C ARG A 89 -0.70 -14.12 -1.99
N PHE A 90 0.61 -13.96 -1.91
CA PHE A 90 1.41 -13.51 -3.04
C PHE A 90 1.45 -14.55 -4.16
N THR A 91 1.62 -15.82 -3.81
CA THR A 91 1.57 -16.96 -4.75
C THR A 91 0.20 -17.08 -5.41
N LEU A 92 -0.89 -16.94 -4.65
CA LEU A 92 -2.25 -16.94 -5.20
C LEU A 92 -2.47 -15.80 -6.20
N ARG A 93 -1.91 -14.61 -5.95
CA ARG A 93 -1.98 -13.48 -6.91
C ARG A 93 -1.25 -13.82 -8.20
N PHE A 94 -0.11 -14.50 -8.12
CA PHE A 94 0.62 -14.97 -9.30
C PHE A 94 -0.23 -15.91 -10.18
N PHE A 95 -0.86 -16.91 -9.57
CA PHE A 95 -1.73 -17.83 -10.30
C PHE A 95 -2.97 -17.14 -10.87
N LYS A 96 -3.58 -16.22 -10.13
CA LYS A 96 -4.69 -15.41 -10.65
C LYS A 96 -4.25 -14.55 -11.84
N ALA A 97 -3.14 -13.86 -11.75
CA ALA A 97 -2.58 -13.07 -12.84
C ALA A 97 -2.27 -13.95 -14.07
N LYS A 98 -1.71 -15.17 -13.88
CA LYS A 98 -1.46 -16.13 -14.96
C LYS A 98 -2.77 -16.55 -15.66
N LYS A 99 -3.83 -16.80 -14.88
CA LYS A 99 -5.15 -17.17 -15.42
C LYS A 99 -5.79 -16.02 -16.21
N LEU A 100 -5.57 -14.79 -15.78
CA LEU A 100 -6.04 -13.59 -16.45
C LEU A 100 -5.30 -13.33 -17.78
N ILE A 101 -3.97 -13.49 -17.79
CA ILE A 101 -3.15 -13.32 -19.02
C ILE A 101 -3.44 -14.40 -20.05
N GLY A 102 -3.82 -15.62 -19.63
CA GLY A 102 -4.16 -16.72 -20.54
C GLY A 102 -5.55 -16.61 -21.20
N LYS A 103 -6.41 -15.75 -20.67
CA LYS A 103 -7.65 -15.35 -21.35
C LYS A 103 -7.36 -14.01 -22.02
N GLN A 104 -7.57 -13.91 -23.33
CA GLN A 104 -7.54 -12.65 -24.06
C GLN A 104 -8.57 -11.70 -23.42
N ILE A 105 -8.18 -11.03 -22.36
CA ILE A 105 -9.06 -10.21 -21.57
C ILE A 105 -8.76 -8.76 -21.90
N ASP A 106 -9.85 -8.12 -22.27
CA ASP A 106 -10.15 -6.70 -22.30
C ASP A 106 -8.98 -5.72 -22.15
N LYS A 107 -8.98 -4.75 -23.05
CA LYS A 107 -8.00 -3.66 -23.19
C LYS A 107 -7.78 -2.84 -21.89
N ASP A 108 -8.60 -3.08 -20.87
CA ASP A 108 -8.61 -2.36 -19.59
C ASP A 108 -7.92 -3.10 -18.43
N LEU A 109 -7.29 -4.26 -18.69
CA LEU A 109 -6.49 -4.87 -17.63
C LEU A 109 -5.24 -4.03 -17.41
N PRO A 110 -5.06 -3.46 -16.19
CA PRO A 110 -3.90 -2.64 -15.92
C PRO A 110 -2.64 -3.46 -16.16
N VAL A 111 -1.68 -2.86 -16.84
CA VAL A 111 -0.30 -3.35 -17.11
C VAL A 111 0.36 -3.97 -15.86
N GLN A 112 -0.13 -3.66 -14.68
CA GLN A 112 0.16 -4.32 -13.42
C GLN A 112 0.11 -5.87 -13.52
N ALA A 113 -0.77 -6.48 -14.33
CA ALA A 113 -0.85 -7.93 -14.45
C ALA A 113 0.37 -8.53 -15.19
N TYR A 114 0.90 -7.86 -16.21
CA TYR A 114 2.07 -8.31 -16.96
C TYR A 114 3.36 -8.14 -16.15
N HIS A 115 3.56 -7.00 -15.49
CA HIS A 115 4.70 -6.77 -14.61
C HIS A 115 4.65 -7.65 -13.37
N TYR A 116 3.46 -7.95 -12.84
CA TYR A 116 3.28 -8.91 -11.77
C TYR A 116 3.92 -10.27 -12.07
N ARG A 117 3.81 -10.75 -13.31
CA ARG A 117 4.33 -12.08 -13.69
C ARG A 117 5.86 -12.18 -13.62
N LYS A 118 6.58 -11.20 -14.15
CA LYS A 118 8.06 -11.21 -14.22
C LYS A 118 8.69 -10.95 -12.83
N ILE A 119 8.10 -10.04 -12.09
CA ILE A 119 8.57 -9.61 -10.77
C ILE A 119 8.21 -10.64 -9.70
N THR A 120 7.10 -11.36 -9.85
CA THR A 120 6.53 -12.19 -8.77
C THR A 120 7.36 -13.45 -8.52
N LEU A 121 7.87 -14.14 -9.54
CA LEU A 121 8.72 -15.33 -9.33
C LEU A 121 10.00 -14.98 -8.60
N ARG A 122 10.67 -13.89 -8.99
CA ARG A 122 11.85 -13.39 -8.28
C ARG A 122 11.51 -13.02 -6.84
N LYS A 123 10.43 -12.29 -6.62
CA LYS A 123 9.99 -11.88 -5.29
C LYS A 123 9.52 -13.04 -4.42
N ILE A 124 9.00 -14.13 -4.99
CA ILE A 124 8.69 -15.35 -4.23
C ILE A 124 9.98 -16.03 -3.78
N ARG A 125 10.95 -16.17 -4.70
CA ARG A 125 12.25 -16.77 -4.40
C ARG A 125 13.01 -15.98 -3.33
N ASP A 126 13.04 -14.66 -3.50
CA ASP A 126 13.81 -13.74 -2.68
C ASP A 126 12.95 -13.09 -1.57
N TYR A 127 11.78 -13.69 -1.25
CA TYR A 127 10.79 -13.09 -0.37
C TYR A 127 11.34 -12.75 1.01
N ASP A 128 12.15 -13.62 1.57
CA ASP A 128 12.72 -13.41 2.91
C ASP A 128 13.73 -12.26 2.91
N ILE A 129 14.57 -12.14 1.87
CA ILE A 129 15.56 -11.07 1.74
C ILE A 129 14.86 -9.72 1.55
N ILE A 130 13.96 -9.64 0.57
CA ILE A 130 13.19 -8.42 0.28
C ILE A 130 12.30 -8.05 1.48
N GLY A 131 11.74 -9.03 2.18
CA GLY A 131 10.93 -8.81 3.36
C GLY A 131 11.74 -8.27 4.54
N GLN A 132 12.98 -8.71 4.71
CA GLN A 132 13.88 -8.18 5.74
C GLN A 132 14.30 -6.74 5.43
N GLU A 133 14.68 -6.44 4.19
CA GLU A 133 15.01 -5.08 3.75
C GLU A 133 13.85 -4.12 3.99
N ILE A 134 12.64 -4.45 3.50
CA ILE A 134 11.44 -3.61 3.69
C ILE A 134 11.11 -3.47 5.19
N ASN A 135 11.25 -4.52 5.98
CA ASN A 135 10.95 -4.45 7.40
C ASN A 135 11.97 -3.61 8.17
N ALA A 136 13.25 -3.65 7.81
CA ALA A 136 14.28 -2.81 8.40
C ALA A 136 14.02 -1.33 8.08
N GLU A 137 13.85 -0.99 6.81
CA GLU A 137 13.52 0.38 6.39
C GLU A 137 12.24 0.91 7.06
N LEU A 138 11.23 0.04 7.19
CA LEU A 138 9.97 0.39 7.83
C LEU A 138 10.16 0.59 9.34
N ALA A 139 10.98 -0.22 10.01
CA ALA A 139 11.27 -0.08 11.43
C ALA A 139 11.97 1.26 11.72
N ASP A 140 12.98 1.60 10.92
CA ASP A 140 13.69 2.88 11.04
C ASP A 140 12.75 4.07 10.84
N PHE A 141 11.88 4.00 9.83
CA PHE A 141 10.87 5.03 9.59
C PHE A 141 9.90 5.15 10.77
N LEU A 142 9.37 4.03 11.29
CA LEU A 142 8.41 4.04 12.40
C LEU A 142 9.01 4.58 13.70
N VAL A 143 10.32 4.45 13.90
CA VAL A 143 11.03 5.06 15.04
C VAL A 143 11.17 6.58 14.86
N SER A 144 11.35 7.04 13.61
CA SER A 144 11.54 8.47 13.31
C SER A 144 10.27 9.31 13.36
N VAL A 145 9.08 8.69 13.22
CA VAL A 145 7.82 9.42 13.21
C VAL A 145 7.25 9.65 14.60
N ARG A 146 6.63 10.83 14.80
CA ARG A 146 6.01 11.23 16.08
C ARG A 146 4.47 11.13 16.06
N VAL A 147 3.94 10.24 15.22
CA VAL A 147 2.49 10.05 15.10
C VAL A 147 2.08 8.68 15.63
N PRO A 148 0.82 8.50 16.06
CA PRO A 148 0.32 7.21 16.51
C PRO A 148 0.51 6.12 15.48
N VAL A 149 1.00 4.95 15.90
CA VAL A 149 1.20 3.78 15.07
C VAL A 149 0.28 2.65 15.53
N LEU A 150 -0.72 2.33 14.71
CA LEU A 150 -1.67 1.24 14.99
C LEU A 150 -1.18 -0.06 14.34
N LYS A 151 -1.08 -1.12 15.14
CA LYS A 151 -0.70 -2.45 14.63
C LYS A 151 -1.93 -3.18 14.10
N CYS A 152 -1.85 -3.71 12.86
CA CYS A 152 -2.88 -4.50 12.23
C CYS A 152 -2.31 -5.88 11.82
N ARG A 153 -2.86 -6.95 12.39
CA ARG A 153 -2.45 -8.34 12.10
C ARG A 153 -3.39 -9.07 11.16
N GLY A 154 -4.49 -8.43 10.78
CA GLY A 154 -5.48 -9.01 9.88
C GLY A 154 -6.85 -8.37 9.99
N TYR A 155 -7.84 -8.99 9.36
CA TYR A 155 -9.21 -8.47 9.30
C TYR A 155 -9.87 -8.25 10.68
N LYS A 156 -9.47 -9.03 11.69
CA LYS A 156 -9.99 -8.90 13.06
C LYS A 156 -9.65 -7.53 13.70
N ASP A 157 -8.58 -6.89 13.23
CA ASP A 157 -8.16 -5.59 13.75
C ASP A 157 -8.82 -4.42 13.01
N TYR A 158 -9.52 -4.65 11.89
CA TYR A 158 -10.13 -3.58 11.09
C TYR A 158 -11.14 -2.76 11.88
N GLU A 159 -11.98 -3.39 12.71
CA GLU A 159 -12.96 -2.65 13.51
C GLU A 159 -12.29 -1.75 14.56
N LYS A 160 -11.16 -2.16 15.13
CA LYS A 160 -10.38 -1.31 16.04
C LYS A 160 -9.81 -0.08 15.32
N ILE A 161 -9.30 -0.29 14.09
CA ILE A 161 -8.79 0.78 13.24
C ILE A 161 -9.93 1.73 12.86
N PHE A 162 -11.07 1.21 12.47
CA PHE A 162 -12.23 2.01 12.13
C PHE A 162 -12.78 2.80 13.33
N ALA A 163 -12.77 2.22 14.52
CA ALA A 163 -13.15 2.91 15.74
C ALA A 163 -12.22 4.09 16.05
N TYR A 164 -10.91 3.87 15.91
CA TYR A 164 -9.91 4.91 16.08
C TYR A 164 -10.10 6.06 15.08
N ILE A 165 -10.28 5.76 13.78
CA ILE A 165 -10.50 6.77 12.75
C ILE A 165 -11.76 7.59 13.06
N ARG A 166 -12.85 6.94 13.49
CA ARG A 166 -14.08 7.65 13.89
C ARG A 166 -13.83 8.62 15.05
N GLN A 167 -13.10 8.17 16.06
CA GLN A 167 -12.80 8.99 17.23
C GLN A 167 -11.98 10.23 16.85
N GLN A 168 -10.98 10.08 15.97
CA GLN A 168 -10.18 11.22 15.52
C GLN A 168 -11.05 12.25 14.79
N ARG A 169 -11.89 11.82 13.86
CA ARG A 169 -12.76 12.73 13.09
C ARG A 169 -13.75 13.48 13.99
N GLN A 170 -14.24 12.87 15.07
CA GLN A 170 -15.11 13.54 16.01
C GLN A 170 -14.38 14.60 16.85
N CYS A 171 -13.09 14.42 17.11
CA CYS A 171 -12.27 15.41 17.79
C CYS A 171 -11.94 16.62 16.91
N ASP A 172 -11.85 16.43 15.59
CA ASP A 172 -11.54 17.51 14.65
C ASP A 172 -12.78 18.36 14.30
N GLU A 173 -13.99 17.83 14.55
CA GLU A 173 -15.28 18.53 14.33
C GLU A 173 -15.74 19.32 15.61
N ALA A 174 -15.11 19.14 16.75
CA ALA A 174 -15.49 19.76 18.04
C ALA A 174 -14.63 21.00 18.36
#